data_ea6fd504b3a911305a9a84e6dcf3375a
#
_entry.id   ea6fd504b3a911305a9a84e6dcf3375a
#
_cell.length_a   1.000
_cell.length_b   1.000
_cell.length_c   1.000
_cell.angle_alpha   90.00
_cell.angle_beta   90.00
_cell.angle_gamma   90.00
#
_symmetry.space_group_name_H-M   'P 1'
#
loop_
_entity.id
_entity.type
_entity.pdbx_description
1 polymer ?
#
loop_
_entity_poly.entity_id
_entity_poly.type
_entity_poly.pdbx_seq_one_letter_code
_entity_poly.pdbx_strand_id
1 'polypeptide(L)'
;MKKIVFAVLCIALSICAKGQAERSPAPLKTLNIEFMMRGYFFAASSVPDKEAFGGFGTSANYPRDITTDMTVPDGTISLIARPFEEVVFAREYSGLKVWLVNGTNERLRFNAQDSRLYIVQEAIDVDGKWKPVEYLPSSWCGNLVFLDPKEYWEFAAARYTGKFKTRLRFRLQWQKSDNKKLMVYSNEFDGSVNAKQFTVKEEDTPTSIMDRHDN
;
A
#
# COMPACT_ATOMS: atom_id res chain seq x y z
N MET A 1 -59.31 -6.97 -60.53
CA MET A 1 -58.27 -7.61 -59.72
C MET A 1 -57.07 -6.69 -59.74
N LYS A 2 -56.88 -5.91 -58.65
CA LYS A 2 -55.80 -4.95 -58.54
C LYS A 2 -54.64 -5.61 -57.79
N LYS A 3 -53.49 -5.76 -58.45
CA LYS A 3 -52.23 -6.23 -57.79
C LYS A 3 -51.58 -5.06 -57.08
N ILE A 4 -51.49 -5.17 -55.74
CA ILE A 4 -50.75 -4.22 -54.90
C ILE A 4 -49.30 -4.73 -54.83
N VAL A 5 -48.38 -3.92 -55.36
CA VAL A 5 -46.93 -4.15 -55.25
C VAL A 5 -46.46 -3.51 -53.98
N PHE A 6 -46.05 -4.30 -53.05
CA PHE A 6 -45.35 -3.84 -51.76
C PHE A 6 -43.87 -3.59 -52.09
N ALA A 7 -43.50 -2.33 -52.14
CA ALA A 7 -42.10 -1.95 -52.19
C ALA A 7 -41.54 -1.95 -50.75
N VAL A 8 -40.68 -2.93 -50.44
CA VAL A 8 -39.94 -3.01 -49.16
C VAL A 8 -38.74 -2.07 -49.28
N LEU A 9 -38.83 -0.95 -48.60
CA LEU A 9 -37.72 0.00 -48.45
C LEU A 9 -36.78 -0.50 -47.34
N CYS A 10 -35.68 -1.18 -47.69
CA CYS A 10 -34.61 -1.52 -46.79
C CYS A 10 -33.79 -0.26 -46.46
N ILE A 11 -34.08 0.38 -45.32
CA ILE A 11 -33.25 1.42 -44.78
C ILE A 11 -32.06 0.72 -44.09
N ALA A 12 -30.92 0.71 -44.76
CA ALA A 12 -29.65 0.30 -44.17
C ALA A 12 -29.20 1.38 -43.16
N LEU A 13 -29.50 1.16 -41.90
CA LEU A 13 -28.91 1.91 -40.77
C LEU A 13 -27.43 1.51 -40.67
N SER A 14 -26.57 2.26 -41.35
CA SER A 14 -25.12 2.21 -41.11
C SER A 14 -24.83 2.74 -39.69
N ILE A 15 -24.81 1.84 -38.72
CA ILE A 15 -24.31 2.13 -37.38
C ILE A 15 -22.81 2.35 -37.54
N CYS A 16 -22.37 3.60 -37.66
CA CYS A 16 -20.99 3.99 -37.42
C CYS A 16 -20.66 3.69 -35.94
N ALA A 17 -20.27 2.48 -35.66
CA ALA A 17 -19.57 2.17 -34.43
C ALA A 17 -18.24 2.93 -34.47
N LYS A 18 -18.23 4.16 -33.92
CA LYS A 18 -17.01 4.82 -33.57
C LYS A 18 -16.36 3.93 -32.48
N GLY A 19 -15.45 3.07 -32.91
CA GLY A 19 -14.56 2.37 -32.01
C GLY A 19 -13.90 3.44 -31.11
N GLN A 20 -14.34 3.54 -29.87
CA GLN A 20 -13.54 4.22 -28.88
C GLN A 20 -12.24 3.42 -28.82
N ALA A 21 -11.19 3.96 -29.43
CA ALA A 21 -9.85 3.47 -29.21
C ALA A 21 -9.66 3.53 -27.69
N GLU A 22 -9.57 2.36 -27.05
CA GLU A 22 -9.19 2.27 -25.65
C GLU A 22 -7.88 3.03 -25.51
N ARG A 23 -7.96 4.19 -24.88
CA ARG A 23 -6.76 4.95 -24.56
C ARG A 23 -5.94 4.06 -23.66
N SER A 24 -4.78 3.62 -24.14
CA SER A 24 -3.80 2.96 -23.28
C SER A 24 -3.65 3.78 -22.00
N PRO A 25 -3.70 3.16 -20.81
CA PRO A 25 -3.58 3.89 -19.56
C PRO A 25 -2.30 4.72 -19.60
N ALA A 26 -2.38 5.96 -19.12
CA ALA A 26 -1.20 6.83 -19.04
C ALA A 26 -0.12 6.15 -18.22
N PRO A 27 1.17 6.26 -18.58
CA PRO A 27 2.25 5.67 -17.83
C PRO A 27 2.26 6.22 -16.39
N LEU A 28 2.52 5.33 -15.43
CA LEU A 28 2.59 5.73 -14.03
C LEU A 28 3.75 6.71 -13.82
N LYS A 29 3.53 7.69 -12.95
CA LYS A 29 4.54 8.66 -12.57
C LYS A 29 5.58 8.02 -11.66
N THR A 30 6.80 8.54 -11.68
CA THR A 30 7.84 8.20 -10.70
C THR A 30 7.70 9.08 -9.46
N LEU A 31 7.95 8.52 -8.28
CA LEU A 31 7.90 9.25 -7.02
C LEU A 31 9.30 9.71 -6.61
N ASN A 32 9.63 10.95 -6.98
CA ASN A 32 10.89 11.58 -6.64
C ASN A 32 10.64 12.73 -5.64
N ILE A 33 10.83 12.45 -4.35
CA ILE A 33 10.54 13.39 -3.26
C ILE A 33 11.80 13.66 -2.43
N GLU A 34 11.85 14.83 -1.81
CA GLU A 34 12.97 15.30 -0.99
C GLU A 34 12.63 15.32 0.51
N PHE A 35 11.65 14.50 0.92
CA PHE A 35 11.22 14.38 2.31
C PHE A 35 10.81 12.96 2.66
N MET A 36 10.81 12.65 3.95
CA MET A 36 10.34 11.41 4.55
C MET A 36 8.81 11.41 4.54
N MET A 37 8.20 10.52 3.76
CA MET A 37 6.76 10.45 3.61
C MET A 37 6.11 9.85 4.86
N ARG A 38 4.90 10.30 5.16
CA ARG A 38 4.07 9.74 6.22
C ARG A 38 3.63 8.31 5.87
N GLY A 39 3.73 7.40 6.83
CA GLY A 39 3.31 6.01 6.65
C GLY A 39 1.85 5.85 6.20
N TYR A 40 1.58 4.87 5.35
CA TYR A 40 0.33 4.71 4.60
C TYR A 40 -0.19 3.26 4.55
N PHE A 41 0.32 2.37 5.38
CA PHE A 41 -0.07 0.95 5.41
C PHE A 41 -1.36 0.76 6.19
N PHE A 42 -2.49 1.11 5.58
CA PHE A 42 -3.82 0.99 6.21
C PHE A 42 -4.37 -0.43 6.06
N ALA A 43 -4.91 -0.97 7.15
CA ALA A 43 -5.47 -2.32 7.23
C ALA A 43 -6.81 -2.31 7.98
N ALA A 44 -7.67 -3.25 7.64
CA ALA A 44 -8.90 -3.56 8.35
C ALA A 44 -8.92 -5.04 8.74
N SER A 45 -9.62 -5.39 9.81
CA SER A 45 -9.86 -6.79 10.17
C SER A 45 -10.92 -7.41 9.25
N SER A 46 -10.84 -8.71 9.01
CA SER A 46 -11.81 -9.45 8.17
C SER A 46 -13.22 -9.39 8.74
N VAL A 47 -13.35 -9.38 10.06
CA VAL A 47 -14.63 -9.29 10.76
C VAL A 47 -14.58 -8.17 11.81
N PRO A 48 -15.73 -7.55 12.12
CA PRO A 48 -15.83 -6.63 13.24
C PRO A 48 -15.45 -7.34 14.54
N ASP A 49 -14.50 -6.77 15.28
CA ASP A 49 -14.08 -7.30 16.57
C ASP A 49 -14.45 -6.29 17.66
N LYS A 50 -15.00 -6.78 18.78
CA LYS A 50 -15.37 -5.93 19.92
C LYS A 50 -14.13 -5.27 20.56
N GLU A 51 -12.96 -5.87 20.39
CA GLU A 51 -11.70 -5.34 20.88
C GLU A 51 -11.04 -4.35 19.89
N ALA A 52 -11.54 -4.28 18.66
CA ALA A 52 -11.04 -3.36 17.64
C ALA A 52 -11.60 -1.93 17.79
N PHE A 53 -11.70 -1.45 19.02
CA PHE A 53 -12.17 -0.10 19.29
C PHE A 53 -11.12 0.95 18.97
N GLY A 54 -11.58 2.11 18.55
CA GLY A 54 -10.78 3.31 18.33
C GLY A 54 -10.39 3.49 16.87
N GLY A 55 -9.80 4.65 16.60
CA GLY A 55 -9.47 5.11 15.26
C GLY A 55 -10.63 5.83 14.58
N PHE A 56 -10.33 6.96 13.99
CA PHE A 56 -11.29 7.73 13.17
C PHE A 56 -11.17 7.38 11.68
N GLY A 57 -10.08 6.70 11.30
CA GLY A 57 -9.86 6.24 9.93
C GLY A 57 -10.43 4.84 9.70
N THR A 58 -11.17 4.68 8.63
CA THR A 58 -11.57 3.36 8.13
C THR A 58 -10.68 2.95 6.98
N SER A 59 -10.33 1.66 6.91
CA SER A 59 -9.61 1.09 5.78
C SER A 59 -10.51 0.11 5.05
N ALA A 60 -10.46 0.13 3.71
CA ALA A 60 -11.08 -0.88 2.86
C ALA A 60 -10.12 -2.03 2.51
N ASN A 61 -8.90 -2.02 3.07
CA ASN A 61 -7.93 -3.09 2.86
C ASN A 61 -8.18 -4.22 3.85
N TYR A 62 -9.10 -5.10 3.47
CA TYR A 62 -9.41 -6.32 4.21
C TYR A 62 -8.41 -7.41 3.93
N PRO A 63 -8.18 -8.35 4.88
CA PRO A 63 -7.33 -9.51 4.64
C PRO A 63 -7.92 -10.44 3.59
N ARG A 64 -7.04 -11.25 3.00
CA ARG A 64 -7.35 -12.28 2.00
C ARG A 64 -6.74 -13.61 2.45
N ASP A 65 -7.34 -14.70 2.05
CA ASP A 65 -6.80 -16.05 2.29
C ASP A 65 -5.49 -16.26 1.51
N ILE A 66 -4.52 -16.91 2.15
CA ILE A 66 -3.30 -17.37 1.48
C ILE A 66 -3.69 -18.41 0.43
N THR A 67 -3.25 -18.21 -0.81
CA THR A 67 -3.49 -19.14 -1.92
C THR A 67 -2.33 -20.11 -2.09
N THR A 68 -2.56 -21.24 -2.75
CA THR A 68 -1.58 -22.34 -2.90
C THR A 68 -0.37 -21.97 -3.75
N ASP A 69 -0.45 -20.93 -4.56
CA ASP A 69 0.63 -20.37 -5.37
C ASP A 69 1.54 -19.39 -4.60
N MET A 70 1.15 -19.03 -3.37
CA MET A 70 1.95 -18.17 -2.52
C MET A 70 2.98 -18.99 -1.73
N THR A 71 4.25 -18.66 -1.94
CA THR A 71 5.33 -19.21 -1.10
C THR A 71 5.47 -18.37 0.17
N VAL A 72 4.92 -18.87 1.27
CA VAL A 72 4.94 -18.20 2.58
C VAL A 72 5.55 -19.14 3.62
N PRO A 73 6.47 -18.64 4.48
CA PRO A 73 6.99 -19.44 5.59
C PRO A 73 5.87 -19.83 6.56
N ASP A 74 5.74 -21.13 6.83
CA ASP A 74 4.75 -21.64 7.77
C ASP A 74 5.11 -21.33 9.22
N GLY A 75 4.10 -21.16 10.07
CA GLY A 75 4.27 -20.91 11.50
C GLY A 75 4.82 -19.55 11.88
N THR A 76 4.96 -18.61 10.93
CA THR A 76 5.57 -17.30 11.19
C THR A 76 4.74 -16.13 10.67
N ILE A 77 5.02 -14.93 11.21
CA ILE A 77 4.62 -13.67 10.60
C ILE A 77 5.68 -13.28 9.57
N SER A 78 5.27 -12.98 8.37
CA SER A 78 6.18 -12.58 7.29
C SER A 78 5.77 -11.25 6.67
N LEU A 79 6.75 -10.36 6.50
CA LEU A 79 6.61 -9.14 5.70
C LEU A 79 7.39 -9.38 4.40
N ILE A 80 6.73 -9.30 3.25
CA ILE A 80 7.30 -9.71 1.96
C ILE A 80 7.19 -8.56 0.97
N ALA A 81 8.32 -8.03 0.53
CA ALA A 81 8.38 -7.08 -0.57
C ALA A 81 8.42 -7.82 -1.91
N ARG A 82 7.62 -7.35 -2.88
CA ARG A 82 7.55 -7.89 -4.24
C ARG A 82 7.94 -6.80 -5.26
N PRO A 83 9.24 -6.45 -5.33
CA PRO A 83 9.70 -5.29 -6.08
C PRO A 83 9.50 -5.41 -7.59
N PHE A 84 9.30 -6.63 -8.11
CA PHE A 84 9.04 -6.86 -9.54
C PHE A 84 7.55 -6.84 -9.90
N GLU A 85 6.65 -6.70 -8.91
CA GLU A 85 5.23 -6.55 -9.14
C GLU A 85 4.85 -5.09 -9.01
N GLU A 86 4.69 -4.45 -10.17
CA GLU A 86 4.28 -3.05 -10.23
C GLU A 86 2.80 -2.92 -9.88
N VAL A 87 2.49 -1.96 -9.03
CA VAL A 87 1.13 -1.59 -8.65
C VAL A 87 0.97 -0.07 -8.70
N VAL A 88 -0.28 0.39 -8.78
CA VAL A 88 -0.56 1.83 -8.69
C VAL A 88 -0.50 2.26 -7.23
N PHE A 89 0.42 3.17 -6.91
CA PHE A 89 0.51 3.83 -5.61
C PHE A 89 -0.12 5.23 -5.70
N ALA A 90 -0.91 5.61 -4.69
CA ALA A 90 -1.52 6.93 -4.56
C ALA A 90 -2.19 7.43 -5.87
N ARG A 91 -2.89 6.54 -6.58
CA ARG A 91 -3.67 6.74 -7.82
C ARG A 91 -2.86 6.92 -9.10
N GLU A 92 -1.61 7.37 -9.05
CA GLU A 92 -0.89 7.77 -10.26
C GLU A 92 0.60 7.42 -10.29
N TYR A 93 1.16 6.97 -9.16
CA TYR A 93 2.58 6.66 -9.08
C TYR A 93 2.85 5.16 -9.25
N SER A 94 4.01 4.84 -9.83
CA SER A 94 4.53 3.48 -9.81
C SER A 94 4.87 3.08 -8.38
N GLY A 95 4.32 1.97 -7.94
CA GLY A 95 4.54 1.37 -6.64
C GLY A 95 5.02 -0.06 -6.75
N LEU A 96 5.22 -0.70 -5.61
CA LEU A 96 5.50 -2.11 -5.50
C LEU A 96 4.54 -2.77 -4.51
N LYS A 97 4.32 -4.06 -4.70
CA LYS A 97 3.44 -4.83 -3.83
C LYS A 97 4.18 -5.25 -2.56
N VAL A 98 3.49 -5.19 -1.43
CA VAL A 98 3.97 -5.68 -0.13
C VAL A 98 2.89 -6.55 0.50
N TRP A 99 3.28 -7.68 1.05
CA TRP A 99 2.40 -8.54 1.82
C TRP A 99 2.82 -8.58 3.29
N LEU A 100 1.84 -8.49 4.20
CA LEU A 100 1.98 -8.87 5.59
C LEU A 100 1.15 -10.13 5.81
N VAL A 101 1.81 -11.23 6.11
CA VAL A 101 1.23 -12.57 6.09
C VAL A 101 1.23 -13.19 7.47
N ASN A 102 0.09 -13.73 7.89
CA ASN A 102 -0.03 -14.58 9.05
C ASN A 102 0.08 -16.07 8.64
N GLY A 103 1.30 -16.61 8.61
CA GLY A 103 1.54 -18.04 8.39
C GLY A 103 1.27 -18.92 9.61
N THR A 104 0.89 -18.33 10.76
CA THR A 104 0.64 -19.07 12.01
C THR A 104 -0.76 -19.69 12.04
N ASN A 105 -1.06 -20.44 13.09
CA ASN A 105 -2.38 -20.99 13.38
C ASN A 105 -3.16 -20.18 14.42
N GLU A 106 -2.67 -18.96 14.75
CA GLU A 106 -3.30 -18.09 15.74
C GLU A 106 -3.72 -16.79 15.10
N ARG A 107 -4.80 -16.18 15.59
CA ARG A 107 -5.17 -14.80 15.25
C ARG A 107 -4.13 -13.84 15.80
N LEU A 108 -3.61 -12.99 14.93
CA LEU A 108 -2.65 -11.97 15.30
C LEU A 108 -3.33 -10.62 15.51
N ARG A 109 -2.90 -9.93 16.57
CA ARG A 109 -3.36 -8.60 16.92
C ARG A 109 -2.26 -7.59 16.60
N PHE A 110 -2.63 -6.52 15.90
CA PHE A 110 -1.74 -5.42 15.57
C PHE A 110 -2.28 -4.12 16.16
N ASN A 111 -1.41 -3.37 16.82
CA ASN A 111 -1.69 -1.98 17.13
C ASN A 111 -1.64 -1.18 15.82
N ALA A 112 -2.62 -0.32 15.64
CA ALA A 112 -2.73 0.58 14.50
C ALA A 112 -3.02 1.99 14.98
N GLN A 113 -2.77 2.96 14.13
CA GLN A 113 -3.08 4.36 14.34
C GLN A 113 -4.02 4.80 13.23
N ASP A 114 -5.30 5.02 13.53
CA ASP A 114 -6.34 5.24 12.53
C ASP A 114 -6.28 4.18 11.41
N SER A 115 -6.27 2.91 11.78
CA SER A 115 -6.10 1.75 10.90
C SER A 115 -4.75 1.66 10.17
N ARG A 116 -3.78 2.52 10.46
CA ARG A 116 -2.43 2.49 9.90
C ARG A 116 -1.54 1.61 10.77
N LEU A 117 -0.98 0.57 10.16
CA LEU A 117 0.00 -0.31 10.79
C LEU A 117 1.35 0.41 10.97
N TYR A 118 2.13 -0.05 11.95
CA TYR A 118 3.47 0.47 12.21
C TYR A 118 4.50 -0.11 11.25
N ILE A 119 4.26 0.06 9.93
CA ILE A 119 5.15 -0.34 8.85
C ILE A 119 5.77 0.92 8.25
N VAL A 120 7.09 0.89 8.05
CA VAL A 120 7.85 1.93 7.35
C VAL A 120 8.85 1.30 6.40
N GLN A 121 9.15 1.99 5.31
CA GLN A 121 10.26 1.65 4.45
C GLN A 121 11.56 2.20 5.04
N GLU A 122 12.62 1.39 4.96
CA GLU A 122 13.97 1.74 5.38
C GLU A 122 14.94 1.63 4.20
N ALA A 123 15.97 2.44 4.21
CA ALA A 123 17.07 2.41 3.26
C ALA A 123 18.41 2.38 4.01
N ILE A 124 19.46 1.82 3.38
CA ILE A 124 20.82 1.95 3.87
C ILE A 124 21.32 3.34 3.51
N ASP A 125 21.76 4.10 4.51
CA ASP A 125 22.31 5.44 4.34
C ASP A 125 23.79 5.43 3.88
N VAL A 126 24.39 6.59 3.77
CA VAL A 126 25.80 6.76 3.36
C VAL A 126 26.80 6.15 4.33
N ASP A 127 26.41 5.94 5.60
CA ASP A 127 27.23 5.30 6.63
C ASP A 127 27.03 3.77 6.70
N GLY A 128 26.28 3.20 5.78
CA GLY A 128 25.94 1.78 5.73
C GLY A 128 24.92 1.33 6.79
N LYS A 129 24.14 2.26 7.35
CA LYS A 129 23.16 1.98 8.39
C LYS A 129 21.75 2.02 7.84
N TRP A 130 20.91 1.08 8.29
CA TRP A 130 19.48 1.12 8.02
C TRP A 130 18.83 2.31 8.73
N LYS A 131 18.17 3.18 7.97
CA LYS A 131 17.40 4.31 8.48
C LYS A 131 16.03 4.37 7.80
N PRO A 132 14.98 4.78 8.52
CA PRO A 132 13.67 4.96 7.91
C PRO A 132 13.70 6.11 6.89
N VAL A 133 12.99 5.92 5.78
CA VAL A 133 12.69 6.94 4.76
C VAL A 133 11.20 7.31 4.77
N GLU A 134 10.47 6.73 5.72
CA GLU A 134 9.09 7.02 6.07
C GLU A 134 8.97 7.17 7.57
N TYR A 135 7.98 7.93 8.05
CA TYR A 135 7.74 8.13 9.47
C TYR A 135 6.30 7.85 9.86
N LEU A 136 6.10 7.57 11.12
CA LEU A 136 4.78 7.43 11.72
C LEU A 136 4.59 8.61 12.68
N PRO A 137 3.60 9.50 12.43
CA PRO A 137 3.32 10.59 13.34
C PRO A 137 2.85 10.01 14.67
N SER A 138 3.14 10.70 15.76
CA SER A 138 2.51 10.39 17.04
C SER A 138 1.05 10.82 16.98
N SER A 139 0.13 9.92 17.27
CA SER A 139 -1.30 10.21 17.36
C SER A 139 -1.88 9.53 18.60
N TRP A 140 -2.92 10.12 19.13
CA TRP A 140 -3.65 9.60 20.29
C TRP A 140 -4.71 8.56 19.92
N CYS A 141 -5.01 8.39 18.64
CA CYS A 141 -6.06 7.52 18.13
C CYS A 141 -5.53 6.14 17.77
N GLY A 142 -5.19 5.36 18.80
CA GLY A 142 -4.83 3.95 18.62
C GLY A 142 -6.06 3.08 18.45
N ASN A 143 -5.96 2.08 17.58
CA ASN A 143 -6.94 1.02 17.43
C ASN A 143 -6.24 -0.33 17.22
N LEU A 144 -7.01 -1.40 17.29
CA LEU A 144 -6.53 -2.74 17.02
C LEU A 144 -7.10 -3.23 15.69
N VAL A 145 -6.27 -3.94 14.93
CA VAL A 145 -6.70 -4.70 13.75
C VAL A 145 -6.19 -6.14 13.87
N PHE A 146 -6.93 -7.06 13.32
CA PHE A 146 -6.70 -8.50 13.47
C PHE A 146 -6.47 -9.14 12.10
N LEU A 147 -5.53 -10.07 12.07
CA LEU A 147 -5.23 -10.93 10.93
C LEU A 147 -5.41 -12.38 11.36
N ASP A 148 -6.40 -13.04 10.80
CA ASP A 148 -6.71 -14.42 11.15
C ASP A 148 -5.63 -15.40 10.63
N PRO A 149 -5.62 -16.65 11.12
CA PRO A 149 -4.70 -17.65 10.63
C PRO A 149 -4.79 -17.83 9.12
N LYS A 150 -3.63 -17.93 8.46
CA LYS A 150 -3.52 -18.18 7.02
C LYS A 150 -4.15 -17.07 6.14
N GLU A 151 -4.24 -15.85 6.69
CA GLU A 151 -4.61 -14.64 5.95
C GLU A 151 -3.41 -13.73 5.71
N TYR A 152 -3.56 -12.80 4.77
CA TYR A 152 -2.59 -11.74 4.52
C TYR A 152 -3.27 -10.42 4.13
N TRP A 153 -2.60 -9.31 4.40
CA TRP A 153 -2.90 -8.02 3.78
C TRP A 153 -1.95 -7.77 2.62
N GLU A 154 -2.50 -7.24 1.53
CA GLU A 154 -1.74 -6.74 0.40
C GLU A 154 -1.75 -5.21 0.41
N PHE A 155 -0.58 -4.62 0.20
CA PHE A 155 -0.42 -3.17 0.15
C PHE A 155 0.25 -2.75 -1.15
N ALA A 156 -0.16 -1.59 -1.67
CA ALA A 156 0.62 -0.84 -2.62
C ALA A 156 1.59 0.06 -1.85
N ALA A 157 2.88 -0.11 -2.05
CA ALA A 157 3.91 0.66 -1.39
C ALA A 157 4.62 1.60 -2.37
N ALA A 158 5.11 2.73 -1.86
CA ALA A 158 5.85 3.70 -2.66
C ALA A 158 7.12 3.09 -3.25
N ARG A 159 7.31 3.30 -4.56
CA ARG A 159 8.58 3.05 -5.25
C ARG A 159 9.27 4.40 -5.42
N TYR A 160 10.20 4.70 -4.55
CA TYR A 160 10.97 5.93 -4.64
C TYR A 160 11.97 5.89 -5.78
N THR A 161 12.18 7.08 -6.38
CA THR A 161 13.24 7.33 -7.35
C THR A 161 14.04 8.53 -6.88
N GLY A 162 15.27 8.31 -6.46
CA GLY A 162 16.15 9.34 -5.96
C GLY A 162 17.54 9.27 -6.58
N LYS A 163 18.41 10.17 -6.16
CA LYS A 163 19.80 10.25 -6.64
C LYS A 163 20.72 9.22 -5.98
N PHE A 164 20.37 8.75 -4.77
CA PHE A 164 21.16 7.82 -3.99
C PHE A 164 20.64 6.40 -4.17
N LYS A 165 21.38 5.57 -4.93
CA LYS A 165 21.07 4.15 -5.09
C LYS A 165 21.48 3.38 -3.85
N THR A 166 20.58 2.53 -3.35
CA THR A 166 20.78 1.79 -2.11
C THR A 166 19.91 0.55 -2.04
N ARG A 167 20.08 -0.22 -0.96
CA ARG A 167 19.19 -1.32 -0.58
C ARG A 167 18.04 -0.76 0.26
N LEU A 168 16.86 -1.30 0.01
CA LEU A 168 15.60 -0.95 0.68
C LEU A 168 15.01 -2.21 1.32
N ARG A 169 14.22 -2.02 2.37
CA ARG A 169 13.37 -3.04 2.99
C ARG A 169 12.20 -2.37 3.69
N PHE A 170 11.22 -3.17 4.09
CA PHE A 170 10.17 -2.74 5.00
C PHE A 170 10.43 -3.26 6.41
N ARG A 171 10.06 -2.48 7.42
CA ARG A 171 10.10 -2.84 8.82
C ARG A 171 8.73 -2.64 9.44
N LEU A 172 8.17 -3.71 10.01
CA LEU A 172 6.99 -3.67 10.88
C LEU A 172 7.46 -3.65 12.34
N GLN A 173 6.98 -2.69 13.12
CA GLN A 173 7.04 -2.77 14.57
C GLN A 173 5.75 -3.42 15.08
N TRP A 174 5.87 -4.61 15.63
CA TRP A 174 4.74 -5.37 16.14
C TRP A 174 4.85 -5.55 17.66
N GLN A 175 3.73 -5.36 18.37
CA GLN A 175 3.65 -5.62 19.78
C GLN A 175 2.79 -6.87 20.00
N LYS A 176 3.44 -7.91 20.49
CA LYS A 176 2.78 -9.16 20.85
C LYS A 176 1.85 -8.97 22.05
N SER A 177 0.92 -9.89 22.27
CA SER A 177 -0.04 -9.87 23.40
C SER A 177 0.61 -9.80 24.78
N ASP A 178 1.84 -10.29 24.93
CA ASP A 178 2.66 -10.20 26.15
C ASP A 178 3.41 -8.87 26.31
N ASN A 179 3.04 -7.84 25.53
CA ASN A 179 3.67 -6.53 25.44
C ASN A 179 5.12 -6.52 24.91
N LYS A 180 5.63 -7.64 24.45
CA LYS A 180 6.94 -7.71 23.81
C LYS A 180 6.91 -7.05 22.44
N LYS A 181 7.76 -6.05 22.24
CA LYS A 181 7.96 -5.41 20.93
C LYS A 181 8.90 -6.26 20.08
N LEU A 182 8.46 -6.58 18.89
CA LEU A 182 9.21 -7.32 17.88
C LEU A 182 9.33 -6.48 16.62
N MET A 183 10.44 -6.66 15.91
CA MET A 183 10.65 -6.08 14.59
C MET A 183 10.62 -7.20 13.56
N VAL A 184 9.75 -7.05 12.56
CA VAL A 184 9.67 -7.95 11.41
C VAL A 184 10.17 -7.19 10.20
N TYR A 185 11.13 -7.77 9.49
CA TYR A 185 11.74 -7.15 8.31
C TYR A 185 11.35 -7.93 7.06
N SER A 186 11.14 -7.22 5.96
CA SER A 186 10.98 -7.85 4.66
C SER A 186 12.32 -8.34 4.11
N ASN A 187 12.26 -9.08 3.00
CA ASN A 187 13.40 -9.22 2.09
C ASN A 187 13.89 -7.85 1.63
N GLU A 188 15.19 -7.76 1.38
CA GLU A 188 15.83 -6.57 0.84
C GLU A 188 15.69 -6.53 -0.69
N PHE A 189 15.65 -5.31 -1.24
CA PHE A 189 15.60 -5.08 -2.68
C PHE A 189 16.36 -3.80 -3.07
N ASP A 190 16.75 -3.70 -4.33
CA ASP A 190 17.45 -2.53 -4.86
C ASP A 190 16.46 -1.38 -5.12
N GLY A 191 16.89 -0.15 -4.84
CA GLY A 191 16.11 1.05 -5.11
C GLY A 191 16.93 2.32 -4.99
N SER A 192 16.26 3.46 -4.92
CA SER A 192 16.95 4.74 -4.76
C SER A 192 16.08 5.74 -4.00
N VAL A 193 16.74 6.61 -3.22
CA VAL A 193 16.12 7.63 -2.39
C VAL A 193 16.89 8.95 -2.53
N ASN A 194 16.34 10.04 -2.01
CA ASN A 194 17.06 11.29 -1.86
C ASN A 194 17.58 11.46 -0.42
N ALA A 195 18.66 12.19 -0.26
CA ALA A 195 19.31 12.36 1.05
C ALA A 195 18.38 12.96 2.12
N LYS A 196 17.51 13.90 1.73
CA LYS A 196 16.57 14.53 2.64
C LYS A 196 15.48 13.59 3.16
N GLN A 197 15.21 12.47 2.45
CA GLN A 197 14.28 11.44 2.94
C GLN A 197 14.74 10.78 4.25
N PHE A 198 15.98 10.95 4.67
CA PHE A 198 16.47 10.46 5.96
C PHE A 198 16.26 11.43 7.13
N THR A 199 15.92 12.70 6.87
CA THR A 199 15.98 13.76 7.88
C THR A 199 14.80 14.73 7.87
N VAL A 200 14.19 15.00 6.71
CA VAL A 200 13.09 15.97 6.57
C VAL A 200 11.78 15.22 6.50
N LYS A 201 10.84 15.50 7.40
CA LYS A 201 9.51 14.91 7.36
C LYS A 201 8.57 15.67 6.43
N GLU A 202 7.58 14.97 5.89
CA GLU A 202 6.53 15.55 5.05
C GLU A 202 5.79 16.71 5.72
N GLU A 203 5.51 16.61 7.01
CA GLU A 203 4.87 17.68 7.80
C GLU A 203 5.69 18.96 7.91
N ASP A 204 7.02 18.85 7.75
CA ASP A 204 7.92 20.02 7.72
C ASP A 204 7.95 20.68 6.33
N THR A 205 7.25 20.09 5.35
CA THR A 205 7.20 20.57 3.97
C THR A 205 5.78 21.01 3.65
N PRO A 206 5.47 22.31 3.59
CA PRO A 206 4.14 22.80 3.26
C PRO A 206 3.73 22.32 1.87
N THR A 207 2.61 21.58 1.79
CA THR A 207 2.06 21.06 0.53
C THR A 207 0.91 21.94 0.03
N SER A 208 0.28 22.71 0.93
CA SER A 208 -0.80 23.64 0.61
C SER A 208 -0.85 24.82 1.59
N ILE A 209 -1.57 25.88 1.21
CA ILE A 209 -1.82 27.04 2.08
C ILE A 209 -2.71 26.70 3.30
N MET A 210 -3.31 25.50 3.29
CA MET A 210 -4.16 25.03 4.38
C MET A 210 -3.41 24.13 5.37
N ASP A 211 -2.17 23.78 5.07
CA ASP A 211 -1.35 23.00 5.99
C ASP A 211 -1.00 23.89 7.19
N ARG A 212 -1.39 23.42 8.37
CA ARG A 212 -0.99 24.08 9.61
C ARG A 212 0.53 23.98 9.75
N HIS A 213 1.16 25.14 9.79
CA HIS A 213 2.48 25.27 10.39
C HIS A 213 2.29 25.16 11.91
N ASP A 214 2.53 24.00 12.48
CA ASP A 214 2.70 23.90 13.92
C ASP A 214 4.05 24.54 14.26
N ASN A 215 3.99 25.80 14.71
CA ASN A 215 5.11 26.53 15.28
C ASN A 215 5.45 26.00 16.68
#